data_a7e4d0faca5c0587e12be58aaf74d4e8
#
_entry.id   a7e4d0faca5c0587e12be58aaf74d4e8
#
_cell.length_a   1.000
_cell.length_b   1.000
_cell.length_c   1.000
_cell.angle_alpha   90.00
_cell.angle_beta   90.00
_cell.angle_gamma   90.00
#
_symmetry.space_group_name_H-M   'P 1'
#
loop_
_entity.id
_entity.type
_entity.pdbx_description
1 polymer ?
#
loop_
_entity_poly.entity_id
_entity_poly.type
_entity_poly.pdbx_seq_one_letter_code
_entity_poly.pdbx_strand_id
1 'polypeptide(L)'
;MRREEALLLLLVGTVLVSGCLSTDNPVKVVEDGDYVQVDYVGKLEDGTVFDTSVKDVAIEAGIYNQRRDYQPLGFTVGAGEMIVGFGKGVVGMAVDENKTLTIPPEEAYGAYREDMLITSPIEELAAAGITPVVGQKIGTARGQVGTITKVTDTDVVIDFNHELAGKTLIFDVTLVSIDLDET
;
A
#
# COMPACT_ATOMS: atom_id res chain seq x y z
N MET A 1 -17.92 67.06 -67.34
CA MET A 1 -16.98 66.01 -67.80
C MET A 1 -15.74 66.05 -66.90
N ARG A 2 -15.64 65.18 -65.93
CA ARG A 2 -14.37 64.66 -65.32
C ARG A 2 -14.78 63.54 -64.41
N ARG A 3 -14.30 62.34 -64.70
CA ARG A 3 -14.46 61.12 -63.95
C ARG A 3 -13.47 61.18 -62.80
N GLU A 4 -13.95 61.01 -61.58
CA GLU A 4 -13.11 60.78 -60.42
C GLU A 4 -13.18 59.24 -60.10
N GLU A 5 -12.08 58.59 -60.32
CA GLU A 5 -11.91 57.18 -60.00
C GLU A 5 -11.68 57.04 -58.48
N ALA A 6 -12.60 56.40 -57.76
CA ALA A 6 -12.43 56.10 -56.39
C ALA A 6 -11.58 54.81 -56.25
N LEU A 7 -10.36 54.96 -55.76
CA LEU A 7 -9.44 53.85 -55.41
C LEU A 7 -9.86 53.22 -54.09
N LEU A 8 -10.47 52.03 -54.13
CA LEU A 8 -10.86 51.27 -52.97
C LEU A 8 -9.63 50.51 -52.47
N LEU A 9 -9.01 50.97 -51.37
CA LEU A 9 -7.91 50.31 -50.67
C LEU A 9 -8.47 49.16 -49.82
N LEU A 10 -8.28 47.90 -50.24
CA LEU A 10 -8.65 46.71 -49.53
C LEU A 10 -7.55 46.39 -48.49
N LEU A 11 -7.83 46.71 -47.21
CA LEU A 11 -6.94 46.39 -46.12
C LEU A 11 -7.19 44.93 -45.70
N VAL A 12 -6.31 44.01 -46.17
CA VAL A 12 -6.30 42.61 -45.73
C VAL A 12 -5.62 42.54 -44.36
N GLY A 13 -6.47 42.50 -43.29
CA GLY A 13 -5.99 42.25 -41.95
C GLY A 13 -5.59 40.80 -41.79
N THR A 14 -4.31 40.50 -41.72
CA THR A 14 -3.78 39.19 -41.31
C THR A 14 -3.94 39.05 -39.82
N VAL A 15 -4.94 38.26 -39.38
CA VAL A 15 -5.10 37.82 -37.99
C VAL A 15 -4.05 36.73 -37.75
N LEU A 16 -2.96 37.07 -37.08
CA LEU A 16 -2.03 36.08 -36.49
C LEU A 16 -2.69 35.42 -35.30
N VAL A 17 -3.28 34.25 -35.51
CA VAL A 17 -3.68 33.34 -34.42
C VAL A 17 -2.40 32.76 -33.86
N SER A 18 -1.88 33.37 -32.76
CA SER A 18 -0.87 32.77 -31.93
C SER A 18 -1.51 31.58 -31.21
N GLY A 19 -1.50 30.41 -31.84
CA GLY A 19 -1.78 29.14 -31.16
C GLY A 19 -0.70 28.90 -30.14
N CYS A 20 -1.01 29.05 -28.85
CA CYS A 20 -0.22 28.44 -27.78
C CYS A 20 -0.29 26.94 -28.00
N LEU A 21 0.75 26.34 -28.56
CA LEU A 21 1.02 24.93 -28.47
C LEU A 21 1.42 24.68 -27.03
N SER A 22 0.42 24.40 -26.13
CA SER A 22 0.69 23.73 -24.89
C SER A 22 1.21 22.35 -25.28
N THR A 23 2.50 22.12 -25.12
CA THR A 23 3.04 20.76 -25.11
C THR A 23 2.56 20.14 -23.80
N ASP A 24 1.33 19.60 -23.79
CA ASP A 24 0.89 18.66 -22.79
C ASP A 24 1.76 17.41 -22.94
N ASN A 25 2.91 17.42 -22.25
CA ASN A 25 3.65 16.19 -22.04
C ASN A 25 2.75 15.31 -21.16
N PRO A 26 2.32 14.13 -21.62
CA PRO A 26 1.46 13.28 -20.79
C PRO A 26 2.16 13.02 -19.46
N VAL A 27 1.46 13.31 -18.36
CA VAL A 27 1.98 13.00 -17.02
C VAL A 27 2.17 11.49 -16.97
N LYS A 28 3.39 11.02 -16.68
CA LYS A 28 3.64 9.60 -16.51
C LYS A 28 2.84 9.09 -15.31
N VAL A 29 2.12 8.00 -15.50
CA VAL A 29 1.40 7.28 -14.46
C VAL A 29 1.96 5.87 -14.32
N VAL A 30 1.77 5.27 -13.16
CA VAL A 30 2.23 3.90 -12.86
C VAL A 30 1.54 2.88 -13.77
N GLU A 31 2.34 2.01 -14.37
CA GLU A 31 1.91 0.84 -15.14
C GLU A 31 2.44 -0.46 -14.52
N ASP A 32 1.87 -1.60 -14.92
CA ASP A 32 2.39 -2.91 -14.53
C ASP A 32 3.82 -3.08 -15.05
N GLY A 33 4.75 -3.52 -14.17
CA GLY A 33 6.18 -3.67 -14.45
C GLY A 33 7.01 -2.46 -14.06
N ASP A 34 6.44 -1.30 -13.77
CA ASP A 34 7.21 -0.16 -13.27
C ASP A 34 7.75 -0.44 -11.86
N TYR A 35 8.99 -0.03 -11.59
CA TYR A 35 9.50 0.07 -10.23
C TYR A 35 9.06 1.39 -9.64
N VAL A 36 8.42 1.34 -8.47
CA VAL A 36 7.87 2.52 -7.80
C VAL A 36 8.38 2.64 -6.37
N GLN A 37 8.41 3.86 -5.87
CA GLN A 37 8.62 4.15 -4.45
C GLN A 37 7.41 4.88 -3.91
N VAL A 38 6.89 4.43 -2.78
CA VAL A 38 5.70 5.01 -2.14
C VAL A 38 5.92 5.25 -0.66
N ASP A 39 5.43 6.37 -0.14
CA ASP A 39 5.15 6.51 1.28
C ASP A 39 3.74 6.00 1.57
N TYR A 40 3.57 5.36 2.73
CA TYR A 40 2.29 4.81 3.11
C TYR A 40 2.03 4.84 4.62
N VAL A 41 0.74 4.83 4.95
CA VAL A 41 0.23 4.58 6.30
C VAL A 41 -0.85 3.51 6.21
N GLY A 42 -0.58 2.33 6.76
CA GLY A 42 -1.52 1.21 6.83
C GLY A 42 -2.33 1.24 8.12
N LYS A 43 -3.66 1.20 7.99
CA LYS A 43 -4.62 1.29 9.09
C LYS A 43 -5.67 0.20 9.00
N LEU A 44 -6.22 -0.19 10.15
CA LEU A 44 -7.46 -0.95 10.24
C LEU A 44 -8.68 -0.02 10.11
N GLU A 45 -9.88 -0.58 9.96
CA GLU A 45 -11.13 0.17 9.85
C GLU A 45 -11.43 1.04 11.08
N ASP A 46 -10.90 0.67 12.26
CA ASP A 46 -11.03 1.45 13.51
C ASP A 46 -10.01 2.60 13.61
N GLY A 47 -9.15 2.78 12.58
CA GLY A 47 -8.10 3.77 12.54
C GLY A 47 -6.78 3.36 13.19
N THR A 48 -6.67 2.16 13.77
CA THR A 48 -5.43 1.64 14.35
C THR A 48 -4.36 1.50 13.27
N VAL A 49 -3.27 2.24 13.38
CA VAL A 49 -2.10 2.11 12.49
C VAL A 49 -1.35 0.84 12.83
N PHE A 50 -1.17 -0.05 11.84
CA PHE A 50 -0.42 -1.30 12.02
C PHE A 50 0.94 -1.28 11.34
N ASP A 51 1.13 -0.43 10.32
CA ASP A 51 2.41 -0.27 9.61
C ASP A 51 2.49 1.07 8.87
N THR A 52 3.71 1.60 8.67
CA THR A 52 3.95 2.83 7.91
C THR A 52 5.42 2.95 7.48
N SER A 53 5.67 3.62 6.36
CA SER A 53 7.02 4.07 5.94
C SER A 53 7.45 5.36 6.63
N VAL A 54 6.50 6.12 7.20
CA VAL A 54 6.74 7.48 7.74
C VAL A 54 7.09 7.41 9.22
N LYS A 55 8.31 7.82 9.57
CA LYS A 55 8.85 7.73 10.93
C LYS A 55 7.99 8.43 11.99
N ASP A 56 7.55 9.66 11.70
CA ASP A 56 6.80 10.45 12.67
C ASP A 56 5.44 9.82 12.97
N VAL A 57 4.79 9.26 11.94
CA VAL A 57 3.55 8.48 12.10
C VAL A 57 3.77 7.24 12.95
N ALA A 58 4.90 6.53 12.76
CA ALA A 58 5.22 5.35 13.56
C ALA A 58 5.43 5.71 15.05
N ILE A 59 6.05 6.86 15.33
CA ILE A 59 6.25 7.36 16.70
C ILE A 59 4.90 7.71 17.34
N GLU A 60 4.06 8.46 16.63
CA GLU A 60 2.74 8.88 17.11
C GLU A 60 1.81 7.69 17.37
N ALA A 61 1.84 6.70 16.47
CA ALA A 61 1.07 5.46 16.62
C ALA A 61 1.64 4.47 17.66
N GLY A 62 2.82 4.74 18.23
CA GLY A 62 3.46 3.86 19.23
C GLY A 62 4.03 2.55 18.66
N ILE A 63 4.23 2.47 17.33
CA ILE A 63 4.78 1.29 16.63
C ILE A 63 6.23 1.51 16.15
N TYR A 64 6.89 2.57 16.62
CA TYR A 64 8.25 2.90 16.21
C TYR A 64 9.25 1.80 16.56
N ASN A 65 10.06 1.40 15.58
CA ASN A 65 11.13 0.43 15.74
C ASN A 65 12.48 1.04 15.33
N GLN A 66 13.42 1.16 16.27
CA GLN A 66 14.75 1.73 16.03
C GLN A 66 15.61 0.95 15.02
N ARG A 67 15.25 -0.32 14.74
CA ARG A 67 16.00 -1.19 13.80
C ARG A 67 15.46 -1.09 12.38
N ARG A 68 14.39 -0.35 12.16
CA ARG A 68 13.77 -0.16 10.85
C ARG A 68 14.21 1.18 10.27
N ASP A 69 14.63 1.17 9.01
CA ASP A 69 14.78 2.38 8.21
C ASP A 69 13.41 2.82 7.71
N TYR A 70 13.00 4.03 8.10
CA TYR A 70 11.77 4.64 7.65
C TYR A 70 12.07 5.44 6.39
N GLN A 71 11.79 4.84 5.25
CA GLN A 71 11.98 5.40 3.91
C GLN A 71 10.86 4.90 2.99
N PRO A 72 10.63 5.55 1.85
CA PRO A 72 9.66 5.08 0.89
C PRO A 72 9.87 3.60 0.52
N LEU A 73 8.77 2.87 0.43
CA LEU A 73 8.77 1.45 0.08
C LEU A 73 8.94 1.32 -1.43
N GLY A 74 10.03 0.67 -1.86
CA GLY A 74 10.27 0.35 -3.26
C GLY A 74 9.79 -1.05 -3.61
N PHE A 75 9.10 -1.20 -4.74
CA PHE A 75 8.69 -2.50 -5.29
C PHE A 75 8.35 -2.41 -6.77
N THR A 76 8.38 -3.55 -7.47
CA THR A 76 7.94 -3.68 -8.86
C THR A 76 6.47 -4.04 -8.91
N VAL A 77 5.67 -3.21 -9.61
CA VAL A 77 4.22 -3.40 -9.73
C VAL A 77 3.93 -4.67 -10.51
N GLY A 78 3.05 -5.54 -9.97
CA GLY A 78 2.70 -6.82 -10.59
C GLY A 78 3.67 -7.97 -10.35
N ALA A 79 4.87 -7.74 -9.74
CA ALA A 79 5.85 -8.81 -9.46
C ALA A 79 5.44 -9.74 -8.29
N GLY A 80 4.36 -9.46 -7.57
CA GLY A 80 3.91 -10.27 -6.44
C GLY A 80 4.68 -10.03 -5.14
N GLU A 81 5.43 -8.94 -5.05
CA GLU A 81 6.19 -8.54 -3.86
C GLU A 81 5.27 -7.96 -2.77
N MET A 82 4.10 -7.44 -3.17
CA MET A 82 3.11 -6.81 -2.31
C MET A 82 1.80 -7.59 -2.31
N ILE A 83 0.93 -7.33 -1.31
CA ILE A 83 -0.45 -7.82 -1.36
C ILE A 83 -1.15 -7.31 -2.62
N VAL A 84 -1.99 -8.16 -3.20
CA VAL A 84 -2.58 -7.95 -4.53
C VAL A 84 -3.31 -6.60 -4.64
N GLY A 85 -4.11 -6.25 -3.63
CA GLY A 85 -4.86 -5.00 -3.62
C GLY A 85 -3.97 -3.75 -3.55
N PHE A 86 -2.79 -3.83 -2.91
CA PHE A 86 -1.85 -2.71 -2.84
C PHE A 86 -1.19 -2.47 -4.21
N GLY A 87 -0.65 -3.53 -4.82
CA GLY A 87 -0.03 -3.44 -6.15
C GLY A 87 -1.00 -2.91 -7.21
N LYS A 88 -2.24 -3.46 -7.27
CA LYS A 88 -3.29 -2.94 -8.17
C LYS A 88 -3.70 -1.50 -7.86
N GLY A 89 -3.70 -1.15 -6.58
CA GLY A 89 -4.15 0.16 -6.12
C GLY A 89 -3.28 1.32 -6.57
N VAL A 90 -1.98 1.10 -6.76
CA VAL A 90 -1.03 2.14 -7.20
C VAL A 90 -1.02 2.34 -8.72
N VAL A 91 -1.54 1.40 -9.50
CA VAL A 91 -1.64 1.54 -10.96
C VAL A 91 -2.46 2.77 -11.31
N GLY A 92 -1.96 3.57 -12.26
CA GLY A 92 -2.56 4.82 -12.72
C GLY A 92 -2.25 6.04 -11.85
N MET A 93 -1.53 5.91 -10.73
CA MET A 93 -1.09 7.05 -9.92
C MET A 93 0.02 7.84 -10.62
N ALA A 94 -0.03 9.16 -10.48
CA ALA A 94 1.06 10.07 -10.86
C ALA A 94 1.97 10.35 -9.66
N VAL A 95 3.21 10.78 -9.93
CA VAL A 95 4.14 11.22 -8.86
C VAL A 95 3.52 12.38 -8.07
N ASP A 96 3.71 12.37 -6.75
CA ASP A 96 3.11 13.27 -5.76
C ASP A 96 1.58 13.10 -5.57
N GLU A 97 0.96 12.12 -6.24
CA GLU A 97 -0.44 11.81 -6.00
C GLU A 97 -0.63 11.08 -4.66
N ASN A 98 -1.70 11.47 -3.95
CA ASN A 98 -2.16 10.82 -2.72
C ASN A 98 -3.43 10.01 -3.01
N LYS A 99 -3.47 8.75 -2.58
CA LYS A 99 -4.61 7.87 -2.78
C LYS A 99 -4.87 7.01 -1.55
N THR A 100 -6.13 6.91 -1.15
CA THR A 100 -6.55 5.95 -0.12
C THR A 100 -7.00 4.66 -0.78
N LEU A 101 -6.38 3.54 -0.43
CA LEU A 101 -6.71 2.20 -0.89
C LEU A 101 -7.48 1.48 0.22
N THR A 102 -8.65 0.94 -0.10
CA THR A 102 -9.40 0.04 0.78
C THR A 102 -9.28 -1.37 0.21
N ILE A 103 -8.56 -2.25 0.93
CA ILE A 103 -8.19 -3.57 0.45
C ILE A 103 -8.92 -4.62 1.29
N PRO A 104 -9.85 -5.38 0.67
CA PRO A 104 -10.56 -6.44 1.37
C PRO A 104 -9.64 -7.64 1.66
N PRO A 105 -10.01 -8.52 2.60
CA PRO A 105 -9.17 -9.64 3.02
C PRO A 105 -8.66 -10.52 1.88
N GLU A 106 -9.50 -10.80 0.87
CA GLU A 106 -9.18 -11.66 -0.28
C GLU A 106 -8.09 -11.08 -1.21
N GLU A 107 -7.88 -9.77 -1.18
CA GLU A 107 -6.81 -9.08 -1.90
C GLU A 107 -5.62 -8.71 -0.98
N ALA A 108 -5.67 -9.13 0.29
CA ALA A 108 -4.65 -8.91 1.32
C ALA A 108 -4.11 -10.24 1.87
N TYR A 109 -4.42 -10.56 3.12
CA TYR A 109 -3.92 -11.75 3.83
C TYR A 109 -4.93 -12.90 3.88
N GLY A 110 -6.02 -12.82 3.11
CA GLY A 110 -7.06 -13.83 3.06
C GLY A 110 -8.06 -13.76 4.22
N ALA A 111 -9.09 -14.58 4.13
CA ALA A 111 -10.09 -14.71 5.18
C ALA A 111 -9.48 -15.35 6.46
N TYR A 112 -10.03 -14.99 7.62
CA TYR A 112 -9.71 -15.67 8.86
C TYR A 112 -10.23 -17.11 8.79
N ARG A 113 -9.40 -18.07 9.23
CA ARG A 113 -9.66 -19.52 9.13
C ARG A 113 -9.72 -20.13 10.52
N GLU A 114 -10.89 -20.65 10.89
CA GLU A 114 -11.07 -21.34 12.17
C GLU A 114 -10.28 -22.65 12.27
N ASP A 115 -10.03 -23.32 11.14
CA ASP A 115 -9.20 -24.53 11.08
C ASP A 115 -7.70 -24.28 11.34
N MET A 116 -7.28 -23.01 11.39
CA MET A 116 -5.95 -22.58 11.83
C MET A 116 -5.85 -22.36 13.34
N LEU A 117 -6.96 -22.53 14.09
CA LEU A 117 -6.95 -22.55 15.54
C LEU A 117 -6.64 -23.96 16.03
N ILE A 118 -5.49 -24.13 16.68
CA ILE A 118 -5.07 -25.42 17.23
C ILE A 118 -5.22 -25.39 18.74
N THR A 119 -5.97 -26.35 19.28
CA THR A 119 -6.02 -26.59 20.73
C THR A 119 -5.00 -27.66 21.08
N SER A 120 -4.12 -27.37 22.02
CA SER A 120 -3.12 -28.30 22.55
C SER A 120 -3.22 -28.41 24.07
N PRO A 121 -3.04 -29.60 24.66
CA PRO A 121 -2.94 -29.74 26.10
C PRO A 121 -1.83 -28.86 26.68
N ILE A 122 -2.10 -28.16 27.78
CA ILE A 122 -1.12 -27.29 28.45
C ILE A 122 0.17 -28.03 28.83
N GLU A 123 0.04 -29.35 29.14
CA GLU A 123 1.15 -30.22 29.50
C GLU A 123 2.18 -30.38 28.35
N GLU A 124 1.75 -30.33 27.07
CA GLU A 124 2.66 -30.39 25.91
C GLU A 124 3.56 -29.19 25.85
N LEU A 125 3.04 -27.98 26.10
CA LEU A 125 3.81 -26.75 26.14
C LEU A 125 4.76 -26.75 27.35
N ALA A 126 4.26 -27.22 28.52
CA ALA A 126 5.06 -27.35 29.74
C ALA A 126 6.24 -28.33 29.53
N ALA A 127 6.02 -29.46 28.87
CA ALA A 127 7.08 -30.41 28.51
C ALA A 127 8.15 -29.83 27.60
N ALA A 128 7.76 -28.87 26.76
CA ALA A 128 8.69 -28.07 25.92
C ALA A 128 9.34 -26.89 26.66
N GLY A 129 9.08 -26.73 27.97
CA GLY A 129 9.61 -25.66 28.80
C GLY A 129 8.92 -24.32 28.57
N ILE A 130 7.74 -24.32 27.98
CA ILE A 130 6.98 -23.10 27.64
C ILE A 130 5.88 -22.90 28.69
N THR A 131 5.89 -21.76 29.38
CA THR A 131 4.76 -21.32 30.19
C THR A 131 3.86 -20.45 29.30
N PRO A 132 2.64 -20.94 28.95
CA PRO A 132 1.81 -20.23 27.98
C PRO A 132 1.19 -18.98 28.59
N VAL A 133 1.26 -17.87 27.85
CA VAL A 133 0.63 -16.59 28.17
C VAL A 133 -0.14 -16.10 26.94
N VAL A 134 -1.36 -15.59 27.15
CA VAL A 134 -2.16 -15.00 26.06
C VAL A 134 -1.37 -13.84 25.40
N GLY A 135 -1.31 -13.83 24.05
CA GLY A 135 -0.53 -12.89 23.25
C GLY A 135 0.90 -13.34 22.96
N GLN A 136 1.39 -14.40 23.60
CA GLN A 136 2.72 -14.95 23.34
C GLN A 136 2.78 -15.59 21.95
N LYS A 137 3.81 -15.23 21.16
CA LYS A 137 4.11 -15.89 19.88
C LYS A 137 4.95 -17.15 20.14
N ILE A 138 4.55 -18.26 19.55
CA ILE A 138 5.26 -19.54 19.62
C ILE A 138 5.55 -20.07 18.21
N GLY A 139 6.76 -20.61 18.03
CA GLY A 139 7.17 -21.26 16.80
C GLY A 139 6.97 -22.78 16.85
N THR A 140 6.56 -23.37 15.72
CA THR A 140 6.56 -24.83 15.55
C THR A 140 7.89 -25.30 14.98
N ALA A 141 8.18 -26.60 15.09
CA ALA A 141 9.34 -27.22 14.47
C ALA A 141 9.35 -27.11 12.93
N ARG A 142 8.21 -26.78 12.30
CA ARG A 142 8.07 -26.55 10.86
C ARG A 142 8.27 -25.07 10.45
N GLY A 143 8.64 -24.21 11.41
CA GLY A 143 8.86 -22.78 11.17
C GLY A 143 7.60 -21.92 11.13
N GLN A 144 6.41 -22.49 11.41
CA GLN A 144 5.19 -21.71 11.54
C GLN A 144 5.19 -20.98 12.88
N VAL A 145 4.69 -19.76 12.90
CA VAL A 145 4.53 -18.96 14.13
C VAL A 145 3.03 -18.80 14.41
N GLY A 146 2.60 -19.18 15.60
CA GLY A 146 1.24 -18.95 16.09
C GLY A 146 1.23 -18.03 17.30
N THR A 147 0.08 -17.44 17.58
CA THR A 147 -0.17 -16.61 18.76
C THR A 147 -1.09 -17.33 19.71
N ILE A 148 -0.74 -17.40 21.00
CA ILE A 148 -1.62 -17.95 22.04
C ILE A 148 -2.79 -16.98 22.24
N THR A 149 -4.00 -17.44 21.96
CA THR A 149 -5.23 -16.62 22.08
C THR A 149 -6.04 -16.95 23.33
N LYS A 150 -5.88 -18.15 23.86
CA LYS A 150 -6.58 -18.60 25.08
C LYS A 150 -5.73 -19.59 25.87
N VAL A 151 -5.77 -19.46 27.19
CA VAL A 151 -5.18 -20.42 28.15
C VAL A 151 -6.26 -20.78 29.13
N THR A 152 -6.45 -22.07 29.37
CA THR A 152 -7.32 -22.66 30.40
C THR A 152 -6.49 -23.50 31.37
N ASP A 153 -7.11 -24.14 32.35
CA ASP A 153 -6.40 -25.02 33.29
C ASP A 153 -5.84 -26.27 32.59
N THR A 154 -6.42 -26.70 31.46
CA THR A 154 -6.06 -27.93 30.75
C THR A 154 -5.52 -27.71 29.35
N ASP A 155 -5.91 -26.61 28.67
CA ASP A 155 -5.69 -26.44 27.26
C ASP A 155 -5.21 -25.03 26.92
N VAL A 156 -4.50 -24.95 25.80
CA VAL A 156 -4.05 -23.71 25.18
C VAL A 156 -4.58 -23.67 23.75
N VAL A 157 -5.16 -22.55 23.34
CA VAL A 157 -5.54 -22.31 21.95
C VAL A 157 -4.50 -21.41 21.29
N ILE A 158 -3.97 -21.88 20.16
CA ILE A 158 -2.94 -21.21 19.38
C ILE A 158 -3.54 -20.88 18.01
N ASP A 159 -3.47 -19.63 17.64
CA ASP A 159 -3.93 -19.11 16.34
C ASP A 159 -2.75 -19.00 15.38
N PHE A 160 -2.80 -19.75 14.28
CA PHE A 160 -1.81 -19.73 13.21
C PHE A 160 -2.24 -18.86 12.01
N ASN A 161 -3.37 -18.15 12.09
CA ASN A 161 -3.73 -17.16 11.11
C ASN A 161 -2.71 -16.02 11.09
N HIS A 162 -2.57 -15.37 9.92
CA HIS A 162 -1.88 -14.10 9.87
C HIS A 162 -2.65 -13.08 10.73
N GLU A 163 -1.96 -12.22 11.47
CA GLU A 163 -2.58 -11.25 12.40
C GLU A 163 -3.56 -10.26 11.72
N LEU A 164 -3.41 -10.07 10.40
CA LEU A 164 -4.30 -9.25 9.57
C LEU A 164 -5.29 -10.08 8.72
N ALA A 165 -5.33 -11.42 8.87
CA ALA A 165 -6.32 -12.24 8.17
C ALA A 165 -7.75 -11.87 8.57
N GLY A 166 -8.65 -11.84 7.60
CA GLY A 166 -10.05 -11.46 7.77
C GLY A 166 -10.30 -9.97 7.98
N LYS A 167 -9.27 -9.13 7.93
CA LYS A 167 -9.39 -7.68 8.13
C LYS A 167 -9.34 -6.93 6.81
N THR A 168 -10.21 -5.94 6.65
CA THR A 168 -10.08 -4.92 5.61
C THR A 168 -8.94 -3.98 6.00
N LEU A 169 -8.04 -3.72 5.08
CA LEU A 169 -6.89 -2.83 5.28
C LEU A 169 -7.11 -1.52 4.54
N ILE A 170 -6.77 -0.41 5.19
CA ILE A 170 -6.83 0.91 4.61
C ILE A 170 -5.41 1.45 4.52
N PHE A 171 -4.98 1.82 3.33
CA PHE A 171 -3.67 2.44 3.11
C PHE A 171 -3.84 3.84 2.53
N ASP A 172 -3.32 4.84 3.22
CA ASP A 172 -3.06 6.13 2.61
C ASP A 172 -1.67 6.07 1.97
N VAL A 173 -1.61 6.25 0.66
CA VAL A 173 -0.41 6.08 -0.16
C VAL A 173 -0.09 7.38 -0.87
N THR A 174 1.18 7.77 -0.85
CA THR A 174 1.75 8.86 -1.66
C THR A 174 2.79 8.27 -2.60
N LEU A 175 2.63 8.46 -3.91
CA LEU A 175 3.62 8.02 -4.89
C LEU A 175 4.81 8.99 -4.90
N VAL A 176 6.00 8.49 -4.59
CA VAL A 176 7.24 9.31 -4.50
C VAL A 176 7.99 9.31 -5.83
N SER A 177 8.15 8.14 -6.46
CA SER A 177 8.82 8.04 -7.76
C SER A 177 8.28 6.89 -8.60
N ILE A 178 8.48 7.00 -9.91
CA ILE A 178 8.32 5.93 -10.90
C ILE A 178 9.66 5.82 -11.62
N ASP A 179 10.42 4.76 -11.33
CA ASP A 179 11.66 4.48 -12.02
C ASP A 179 11.35 3.60 -13.24
N LEU A 180 11.95 3.92 -14.36
CA LEU A 180 11.92 3.06 -15.54
C LEU A 180 12.88 1.92 -15.26
N ASP A 181 12.43 0.69 -15.44
CA ASP A 181 13.35 -0.44 -15.51
C ASP A 181 14.28 -0.17 -16.72
N GLU A 182 15.53 0.25 -16.46
CA GLU A 182 16.54 0.34 -17.52
C GLU A 182 16.93 -1.10 -17.91
N THR A 183 16.13 -1.68 -18.83
CA THR A 183 16.44 -2.97 -19.48
C THR A 183 17.62 -2.85 -20.41
#